data_14329cb4358105c017b282b171c8cf16
#
_entry.id   14329cb4358105c017b282b171c8cf16
#
_cell.length_a   1.000
_cell.length_b   1.000
_cell.length_c   1.000
_cell.angle_alpha   90.00
_cell.angle_beta   90.00
_cell.angle_gamma   90.00
#
_symmetry.space_group_name_H-M   'P 1'
#
loop_
_entity.id
_entity.type
_entity.pdbx_description
1 polymer ?
#
loop_
_entity_poly.entity_id
_entity_poly.type
_entity_poly.pdbx_seq_one_letter_code
_entity_poly.pdbx_strand_id
1 'polypeptide(L)'
;MSTTTLVRLTDVSVQFGRVRALCRVGLELQRGDFMALIGANGSGKTTLLRLLHGLVAFDGTREVLDASATQVMVFQRPFMLRLSAINNLHVALWLARVPRAARAARAAQALQRVGLTELRDRPARALSGGELQRLALARAWAVRPQILFLDEPTASLDPSAKKEVEALLASFAAEGMTLVMSTHNLGQAKRLTTRVVYLDQGAIRVDLPTDRFFSRVAGASSDARADLFLKGELTWTLE
;
A
#
# COMPACT_ATOMS: atom_id res chain seq x y z
N MET A 1 -19.56 -14.13 8.01
CA MET A 1 -18.77 -13.26 8.92
C MET A 1 -19.11 -11.83 8.54
N SER A 2 -19.59 -11.00 9.47
CA SER A 2 -19.84 -9.57 9.19
C SER A 2 -18.51 -8.88 8.89
N THR A 3 -18.36 -8.37 7.69
CA THR A 3 -17.20 -7.58 7.29
C THR A 3 -17.30 -6.20 7.94
N THR A 4 -16.28 -5.80 8.71
CA THR A 4 -16.26 -4.49 9.39
C THR A 4 -15.59 -3.47 8.48
N THR A 5 -16.34 -2.45 8.07
CA THR A 5 -15.78 -1.32 7.30
C THR A 5 -14.87 -0.47 8.20
N LEU A 6 -13.64 -0.23 7.78
CA LEU A 6 -12.65 0.59 8.49
C LEU A 6 -12.63 2.04 7.99
N VAL A 7 -12.70 2.24 6.69
CA VAL A 7 -12.72 3.57 6.04
C VAL A 7 -13.78 3.56 4.95
N ARG A 8 -14.58 4.63 4.89
CA ARG A 8 -15.57 4.86 3.83
C ARG A 8 -15.31 6.20 3.17
N LEU A 9 -15.32 6.22 1.85
CA LEU A 9 -15.31 7.42 1.01
C LEU A 9 -16.66 7.54 0.31
N THR A 10 -17.27 8.74 0.35
CA THR A 10 -18.53 9.01 -0.33
C THR A 10 -18.40 10.29 -1.15
N ASP A 11 -18.50 10.15 -2.46
CA ASP A 11 -18.44 11.24 -3.45
C ASP A 11 -17.22 12.15 -3.28
N VAL A 12 -16.03 11.54 -3.04
CA VAL A 12 -14.83 12.28 -2.72
C VAL A 12 -14.08 12.72 -3.97
N SER A 13 -13.70 14.00 -4.03
CA SER A 13 -12.85 14.57 -5.08
C SER A 13 -11.59 15.18 -4.49
N VAL A 14 -10.47 15.08 -5.23
CA VAL A 14 -9.18 15.67 -4.86
C VAL A 14 -8.64 16.48 -6.02
N GLN A 15 -8.27 17.74 -5.75
CA GLN A 15 -7.70 18.64 -6.74
C GLN A 15 -6.39 19.26 -6.27
N PHE A 16 -5.40 19.30 -7.14
CA PHE A 16 -4.12 19.98 -6.94
C PHE A 16 -3.98 21.12 -7.97
N GLY A 17 -4.21 22.33 -7.53
CA GLY A 17 -4.27 23.47 -8.44
C GLY A 17 -5.34 23.28 -9.52
N ARG A 18 -4.92 23.15 -10.78
CA ARG A 18 -5.84 22.91 -11.92
C ARG A 18 -6.04 21.43 -12.24
N VAL A 19 -5.27 20.54 -11.61
CA VAL A 19 -5.33 19.10 -11.90
C VAL A 19 -6.32 18.42 -10.95
N ARG A 20 -7.38 17.85 -11.51
CA ARG A 20 -8.32 17.01 -10.77
C ARG A 20 -7.75 15.58 -10.70
N ALA A 21 -7.17 15.21 -9.56
CA ALA A 21 -6.51 13.92 -9.36
C ALA A 21 -7.50 12.79 -9.03
N LEU A 22 -8.62 13.11 -8.34
CA LEU A 22 -9.72 12.18 -8.11
C LEU A 22 -11.06 12.88 -8.35
N CYS A 23 -12.03 12.14 -8.91
CA CYS A 23 -13.34 12.63 -9.30
C CYS A 23 -14.44 11.75 -8.70
N ARG A 24 -15.18 12.27 -7.71
CA ARG A 24 -16.37 11.65 -7.13
C ARG A 24 -16.19 10.16 -6.79
N VAL A 25 -15.12 9.87 -6.08
CA VAL A 25 -14.75 8.49 -5.70
C VAL A 25 -15.59 8.03 -4.51
N GLY A 26 -16.23 6.87 -4.64
CA GLY A 26 -16.83 6.12 -3.56
C GLY A 26 -16.08 4.81 -3.37
N LEU A 27 -15.68 4.48 -2.13
CA LEU A 27 -14.94 3.26 -1.82
C LEU A 27 -15.10 2.91 -0.34
N GLU A 28 -15.25 1.63 -0.03
CA GLU A 28 -15.16 1.11 1.32
C GLU A 28 -13.95 0.20 1.48
N LEU A 29 -13.17 0.40 2.55
CA LEU A 29 -12.08 -0.49 2.94
C LEU A 29 -12.57 -1.37 4.09
N GLN A 30 -12.55 -2.69 3.87
CA GLN A 30 -12.99 -3.68 4.85
C GLN A 30 -11.80 -4.21 5.66
N ARG A 31 -12.05 -4.60 6.90
CA ARG A 31 -11.04 -5.27 7.74
C ARG A 31 -10.61 -6.59 7.08
N GLY A 32 -9.30 -6.80 6.97
CA GLY A 32 -8.71 -7.97 6.36
C GLY A 32 -8.62 -7.93 4.83
N ASP A 33 -9.07 -6.83 4.18
CA ASP A 33 -8.82 -6.65 2.75
C ASP A 33 -7.31 -6.65 2.46
N PHE A 34 -6.90 -7.33 1.41
CA PHE A 34 -5.67 -7.03 0.70
C PHE A 34 -6.04 -6.49 -0.69
N MET A 35 -6.13 -5.17 -0.77
CA MET A 35 -6.62 -4.44 -1.95
C MET A 35 -5.46 -3.97 -2.83
N ALA A 36 -5.53 -4.25 -4.14
CA ALA A 36 -4.66 -3.63 -5.14
C ALA A 36 -5.36 -2.44 -5.80
N LEU A 37 -4.71 -1.28 -5.80
CA LEU A 37 -5.06 -0.14 -6.65
C LEU A 37 -4.22 -0.23 -7.93
N ILE A 38 -4.87 -0.48 -9.06
CA ILE A 38 -4.20 -0.61 -10.36
C ILE A 38 -4.68 0.48 -11.34
N GLY A 39 -3.90 0.73 -12.36
CA GLY A 39 -4.18 1.75 -13.38
C GLY A 39 -2.90 2.36 -13.95
N ALA A 40 -3.02 3.13 -15.02
CA ALA A 40 -1.90 3.81 -15.66
C ALA A 40 -1.22 4.83 -14.70
N ASN A 41 -0.03 5.33 -15.07
CA ASN A 41 0.56 6.45 -14.34
C ASN A 41 -0.33 7.68 -14.49
N GLY A 42 -0.46 8.45 -13.41
CA GLY A 42 -1.37 9.59 -13.37
C GLY A 42 -2.85 9.24 -13.17
N SER A 43 -3.24 7.96 -13.08
CA SER A 43 -4.66 7.58 -12.87
C SER A 43 -5.23 7.93 -11.50
N GLY A 44 -4.38 8.34 -10.53
CA GLY A 44 -4.83 8.75 -9.18
C GLY A 44 -4.52 7.74 -8.06
N LYS A 45 -3.82 6.62 -8.31
CA LYS A 45 -3.53 5.56 -7.31
C LYS A 45 -2.88 6.08 -6.02
N THR A 46 -1.74 6.79 -6.15
CA THR A 46 -1.04 7.39 -5.00
C THR A 46 -1.93 8.42 -4.28
N THR A 47 -2.73 9.18 -5.02
CA THR A 47 -3.66 10.16 -4.43
C THR A 47 -4.75 9.44 -3.64
N LEU A 48 -5.30 8.34 -4.16
CA LEU A 48 -6.30 7.54 -3.44
C LEU A 48 -5.71 6.87 -2.19
N LEU A 49 -4.48 6.36 -2.25
CA LEU A 49 -3.78 5.86 -1.06
C LEU A 49 -3.64 6.94 0.03
N ARG A 50 -3.18 8.13 -0.37
CA ARG A 50 -3.01 9.27 0.55
C ARG A 50 -4.34 9.76 1.10
N LEU A 51 -5.40 9.75 0.28
CA LEU A 51 -6.76 10.08 0.71
C LEU A 51 -7.28 9.08 1.74
N LEU A 52 -7.15 7.78 1.48
CA LEU A 52 -7.55 6.72 2.42
C LEU A 52 -6.82 6.84 3.76
N HIS A 53 -5.54 7.21 3.73
CA HIS A 53 -4.75 7.48 4.96
C HIS A 53 -5.14 8.81 5.63
N GLY A 54 -5.65 9.80 4.88
CA GLY A 54 -5.96 11.15 5.39
C GLY A 54 -4.83 12.15 5.26
N LEU A 55 -3.96 11.97 4.28
CA LEU A 55 -2.77 12.82 4.02
C LEU A 55 -3.00 13.92 2.96
N VAL A 56 -4.18 14.01 2.38
CA VAL A 56 -4.52 15.03 1.37
C VAL A 56 -5.85 15.68 1.69
N ALA A 57 -5.99 16.94 1.32
CA ALA A 57 -7.27 17.65 1.39
C ALA A 57 -8.21 17.14 0.29
N PHE A 58 -9.51 17.16 0.55
CA PHE A 58 -10.52 16.63 -0.34
C PHE A 58 -11.86 17.35 -0.15
N ASP A 59 -12.74 17.26 -1.15
CA ASP A 59 -14.16 17.57 -1.08
C ASP A 59 -14.95 16.27 -0.99
N GLY A 60 -16.09 16.25 -0.32
CA GLY A 60 -16.91 15.06 -0.09
C GLY A 60 -16.77 14.52 1.34
N THR A 61 -17.01 13.23 1.54
CA THR A 61 -17.01 12.64 2.89
C THR A 61 -16.02 11.48 2.99
N ARG A 62 -15.14 11.53 4.01
CA ARG A 62 -14.25 10.44 4.43
C ARG A 62 -14.51 10.11 5.90
N GLU A 63 -15.00 8.92 6.15
CA GLU A 63 -15.27 8.42 7.50
C GLU A 63 -14.25 7.35 7.88
N VAL A 64 -13.69 7.47 9.09
CA VAL A 64 -12.89 6.42 9.74
C VAL A 64 -13.80 5.81 10.80
N LEU A 65 -14.31 4.61 10.51
CA LEU A 65 -15.32 3.95 11.32
C LEU A 65 -14.75 3.24 12.55
N ASP A 66 -13.43 2.97 12.54
CA ASP A 66 -12.68 2.53 13.72
C ASP A 66 -11.61 3.57 14.03
N ALA A 67 -11.94 4.53 14.89
CA ALA A 67 -11.03 5.61 15.30
C ALA A 67 -9.78 5.11 16.05
N SER A 68 -9.80 3.86 16.55
CA SER A 68 -8.65 3.22 17.20
C SER A 68 -7.68 2.58 16.20
N ALA A 69 -8.09 2.48 14.93
CA ALA A 69 -7.29 1.82 13.90
C ALA A 69 -6.00 2.60 13.59
N THR A 70 -4.88 2.04 14.03
CA THR A 70 -3.56 2.58 13.67
C THR A 70 -3.31 2.36 12.18
N GLN A 71 -2.99 3.45 11.48
CA GLN A 71 -2.75 3.47 10.05
C GLN A 71 -1.29 3.87 9.79
N VAL A 72 -0.62 3.16 8.88
CA VAL A 72 0.76 3.47 8.48
C VAL A 72 0.88 3.45 6.97
N MET A 73 1.66 4.37 6.41
CA MET A 73 1.96 4.42 4.98
C MET A 73 3.44 4.20 4.72
N VAL A 74 3.75 3.30 3.79
CA VAL A 74 5.08 3.10 3.21
C VAL A 74 5.06 3.68 1.81
N PHE A 75 5.91 4.68 1.59
CA PHE A 75 6.03 5.38 0.30
C PHE A 75 6.92 4.60 -0.66
N GLN A 76 6.78 4.82 -1.95
CA GLN A 76 7.56 4.21 -3.02
C GLN A 76 9.08 4.38 -2.80
N ARG A 77 9.50 5.56 -2.31
CA ARG A 77 10.87 5.84 -1.87
C ARG A 77 10.86 6.10 -0.37
N PRO A 78 11.09 5.07 0.46
CA PRO A 78 11.01 5.23 1.89
C PRO A 78 12.12 6.14 2.40
N PHE A 79 11.73 7.19 3.11
CA PHE A 79 12.69 8.05 3.80
C PHE A 79 13.22 7.33 5.05
N MET A 80 14.55 7.31 5.19
CA MET A 80 15.24 6.82 6.38
C MET A 80 16.02 7.92 7.05
N LEU A 81 15.98 7.92 8.38
CA LEU A 81 16.83 8.79 9.19
C LEU A 81 18.29 8.39 9.03
N ARG A 82 19.20 9.35 9.19
CA ARG A 82 20.67 9.10 9.17
C ARG A 82 21.14 8.41 10.47
N LEU A 83 20.49 7.29 10.77
CA LEU A 83 20.70 6.46 11.94
C LEU A 83 20.93 5.01 11.50
N SER A 84 21.30 4.12 12.42
CA SER A 84 21.35 2.68 12.17
C SER A 84 19.95 2.10 11.89
N ALA A 85 19.88 0.88 11.33
CA ALA A 85 18.61 0.20 11.07
C ALA A 85 17.76 0.09 12.35
N ILE A 86 18.36 -0.37 13.46
CA ILE A 86 17.66 -0.52 14.74
C ILE A 86 17.17 0.82 15.30
N ASN A 87 17.94 1.89 15.16
CA ASN A 87 17.56 3.20 15.66
C ASN A 87 16.43 3.85 14.83
N ASN A 88 16.32 3.55 13.52
CA ASN A 88 15.16 3.93 12.72
C ASN A 88 13.86 3.30 13.26
N LEU A 89 13.92 2.04 13.75
CA LEU A 89 12.79 1.39 14.40
C LEU A 89 12.47 2.01 15.77
N HIS A 90 13.49 2.28 16.58
CA HIS A 90 13.30 2.91 17.89
C HIS A 90 12.61 4.26 17.79
N VAL A 91 12.98 5.09 16.81
CA VAL A 91 12.34 6.39 16.57
C VAL A 91 10.87 6.19 16.15
N ALA A 92 10.59 5.26 15.23
CA ALA A 92 9.22 4.98 14.80
C ALA A 92 8.33 4.50 15.97
N LEU A 93 8.85 3.60 16.81
CA LEU A 93 8.16 3.09 17.99
C LEU A 93 7.94 4.19 19.05
N TRP A 94 8.88 5.12 19.17
CA TRP A 94 8.75 6.28 20.07
C TRP A 94 7.66 7.23 19.58
N LEU A 95 7.64 7.57 18.30
CA LEU A 95 6.62 8.41 17.68
C LEU A 95 5.22 7.77 17.78
N ALA A 96 5.14 6.46 17.63
CA ALA A 96 3.92 5.68 17.81
C ALA A 96 3.51 5.49 19.28
N ARG A 97 4.20 6.16 20.23
CA ARG A 97 3.93 6.11 21.66
C ARG A 97 3.97 4.70 22.26
N VAL A 98 4.71 3.78 21.63
CA VAL A 98 4.92 2.44 22.21
C VAL A 98 5.65 2.57 23.55
N PRO A 99 5.22 1.88 24.62
CA PRO A 99 5.88 1.92 25.92
C PRO A 99 7.37 1.60 25.85
N ARG A 100 8.22 2.36 26.56
CA ARG A 100 9.68 2.25 26.52
C ARG A 100 10.17 0.81 26.73
N ALA A 101 9.58 0.10 27.68
CA ALA A 101 9.91 -1.29 27.99
C ALA A 101 9.70 -2.27 26.82
N ALA A 102 8.74 -1.99 25.93
CA ALA A 102 8.42 -2.85 24.78
C ALA A 102 9.23 -2.53 23.52
N ARG A 103 9.86 -1.35 23.42
CA ARG A 103 10.49 -0.89 22.17
C ARG A 103 11.63 -1.77 21.72
N ALA A 104 12.55 -2.16 22.63
CA ALA A 104 13.71 -2.96 22.29
C ALA A 104 13.31 -4.33 21.71
N ALA A 105 12.39 -5.03 22.38
CA ALA A 105 11.88 -6.32 21.93
C ALA A 105 11.17 -6.21 20.58
N ARG A 106 10.27 -5.22 20.40
CA ARG A 106 9.55 -5.00 19.11
C ARG A 106 10.49 -4.64 17.97
N ALA A 107 11.51 -3.82 18.22
CA ALA A 107 12.48 -3.45 17.20
C ALA A 107 13.31 -4.69 16.76
N ALA A 108 13.77 -5.51 17.70
CA ALA A 108 14.49 -6.75 17.40
C ALA A 108 13.61 -7.74 16.62
N GLN A 109 12.36 -7.97 17.04
CA GLN A 109 11.41 -8.81 16.33
C GLN A 109 11.16 -8.33 14.90
N ALA A 110 11.02 -7.00 14.70
CA ALA A 110 10.78 -6.43 13.38
C ALA A 110 11.98 -6.64 12.45
N LEU A 111 13.22 -6.47 12.93
CA LEU A 111 14.41 -6.76 12.12
C LEU A 111 14.52 -8.25 11.79
N GLN A 112 14.25 -9.12 12.74
CA GLN A 112 14.23 -10.56 12.52
C GLN A 112 13.18 -10.95 11.47
N ARG A 113 11.98 -10.36 11.56
CA ARG A 113 10.86 -10.62 10.63
C ARG A 113 11.23 -10.33 9.17
N VAL A 114 12.05 -9.33 8.93
CA VAL A 114 12.44 -8.91 7.57
C VAL A 114 13.84 -9.38 7.17
N GLY A 115 14.48 -10.25 7.97
CA GLY A 115 15.81 -10.79 7.67
C GLY A 115 16.94 -9.76 7.72
N LEU A 116 16.86 -8.76 8.62
CA LEU A 116 17.86 -7.70 8.76
C LEU A 116 18.56 -7.71 10.14
N THR A 117 18.52 -8.81 10.86
CA THR A 117 19.11 -8.91 12.21
C THR A 117 20.60 -8.59 12.21
N GLU A 118 21.36 -9.14 11.28
CA GLU A 118 22.82 -8.93 11.14
C GLU A 118 23.18 -7.50 10.71
N LEU A 119 22.23 -6.77 10.16
CA LEU A 119 22.39 -5.38 9.68
C LEU A 119 21.85 -4.34 10.68
N ARG A 120 21.49 -4.77 11.91
CA ARG A 120 20.83 -3.93 12.92
C ARG A 120 21.58 -2.62 13.21
N ASP A 121 22.89 -2.67 13.30
CA ASP A 121 23.74 -1.53 13.67
C ASP A 121 24.29 -0.78 12.44
N ARG A 122 24.02 -1.30 11.22
CA ARG A 122 24.43 -0.68 9.97
C ARG A 122 23.68 0.63 9.72
N PRO A 123 24.36 1.71 9.31
CA PRO A 123 23.68 2.94 8.90
C PRO A 123 22.66 2.66 7.80
N ALA A 124 21.41 3.12 7.97
CA ALA A 124 20.32 2.82 7.02
C ALA A 124 20.66 3.26 5.58
N ARG A 125 21.41 4.37 5.42
CA ARG A 125 21.86 4.86 4.10
C ARG A 125 22.84 3.93 3.38
N ALA A 126 23.46 2.98 4.08
CA ALA A 126 24.41 2.02 3.52
C ALA A 126 23.74 0.68 3.16
N LEU A 127 22.42 0.59 3.29
CA LEU A 127 21.61 -0.54 2.89
C LEU A 127 21.31 -0.47 1.38
N SER A 128 21.21 -1.64 0.74
CA SER A 128 20.73 -1.76 -0.64
C SER A 128 19.26 -1.34 -0.77
N GLY A 129 18.76 -1.14 -1.99
CA GLY A 129 17.33 -0.77 -2.21
C GLY A 129 16.36 -1.77 -1.63
N GLY A 130 16.63 -3.07 -1.78
CA GLY A 130 15.79 -4.14 -1.19
C GLY A 130 15.85 -4.17 0.34
N GLU A 131 17.03 -3.99 0.93
CA GLU A 131 17.19 -3.89 2.39
C GLU A 131 16.49 -2.65 2.94
N LEU A 132 16.57 -1.49 2.26
CA LEU A 132 15.85 -0.27 2.64
C LEU A 132 14.34 -0.47 2.61
N GLN A 133 13.83 -1.15 1.60
CA GLN A 133 12.40 -1.45 1.50
C GLN A 133 11.95 -2.39 2.62
N ARG A 134 12.73 -3.44 2.91
CA ARG A 134 12.46 -4.34 4.05
C ARG A 134 12.55 -3.60 5.38
N LEU A 135 13.51 -2.70 5.55
CA LEU A 135 13.58 -1.85 6.76
C LEU A 135 12.35 -0.94 6.90
N ALA A 136 11.83 -0.39 5.80
CA ALA A 136 10.60 0.40 5.81
C ALA A 136 9.39 -0.44 6.24
N LEU A 137 9.29 -1.67 5.73
CA LEU A 137 8.26 -2.63 6.14
C LEU A 137 8.41 -3.04 7.61
N ALA A 138 9.64 -3.29 8.09
CA ALA A 138 9.92 -3.57 9.49
C ALA A 138 9.46 -2.42 10.41
N ARG A 139 9.76 -1.19 10.01
CA ARG A 139 9.35 0.02 10.72
C ARG A 139 7.84 0.15 10.81
N ALA A 140 7.14 -0.13 9.71
CA ALA A 140 5.68 -0.14 9.67
C ALA A 140 5.10 -1.27 10.53
N TRP A 141 5.58 -2.49 10.38
CA TRP A 141 5.12 -3.66 11.11
C TRP A 141 5.34 -3.56 12.63
N ALA A 142 6.47 -2.99 13.07
CA ALA A 142 6.81 -2.82 14.49
C ALA A 142 5.76 -2.00 15.26
N VAL A 143 5.07 -1.09 14.59
CA VAL A 143 3.98 -0.28 15.16
C VAL A 143 2.70 -1.10 15.37
N ARG A 144 2.59 -2.27 14.69
CA ARG A 144 1.40 -3.13 14.66
C ARG A 144 0.16 -2.38 14.12
N PRO A 145 0.23 -1.86 12.90
CA PRO A 145 -0.90 -1.15 12.32
C PRO A 145 -2.03 -2.11 11.99
N GLN A 146 -3.26 -1.60 12.06
CA GLN A 146 -4.42 -2.32 11.54
C GLN A 146 -4.56 -2.16 10.03
N ILE A 147 -4.11 -1.01 9.50
CA ILE A 147 -4.12 -0.72 8.06
C ILE A 147 -2.71 -0.31 7.63
N LEU A 148 -2.19 -0.97 6.61
CA LEU A 148 -0.91 -0.66 5.97
C LEU A 148 -1.15 -0.24 4.52
N PHE A 149 -0.83 1.01 4.20
CA PHE A 149 -0.85 1.56 2.86
C PHE A 149 0.53 1.46 2.22
N LEU A 150 0.60 1.00 0.98
CA LEU A 150 1.83 0.67 0.27
C LEU A 150 1.82 1.32 -1.11
N ASP A 151 2.66 2.32 -1.31
CA ASP A 151 2.76 2.98 -2.62
C ASP A 151 3.89 2.34 -3.43
N GLU A 152 3.53 1.52 -4.41
CA GLU A 152 4.43 0.76 -5.29
C GLU A 152 5.60 0.07 -4.54
N PRO A 153 5.34 -0.81 -3.55
CA PRO A 153 6.35 -1.30 -2.61
C PRO A 153 7.47 -2.13 -3.22
N THR A 154 7.34 -2.53 -4.48
CA THR A 154 8.34 -3.34 -5.20
C THR A 154 8.91 -2.65 -6.44
N ALA A 155 8.53 -1.38 -6.68
CA ALA A 155 9.10 -0.62 -7.78
C ALA A 155 10.62 -0.48 -7.60
N SER A 156 11.35 -0.58 -8.69
CA SER A 156 12.82 -0.42 -8.72
C SER A 156 13.61 -1.46 -7.91
N LEU A 157 12.99 -2.58 -7.51
CA LEU A 157 13.68 -3.70 -6.87
C LEU A 157 14.08 -4.76 -7.91
N ASP A 158 15.22 -5.40 -7.67
CA ASP A 158 15.61 -6.59 -8.41
C ASP A 158 14.63 -7.76 -8.16
N PRO A 159 14.63 -8.82 -9.01
CA PRO A 159 13.68 -9.93 -8.89
C PRO A 159 13.74 -10.67 -7.56
N SER A 160 14.91 -10.78 -6.92
CA SER A 160 15.07 -11.46 -5.62
C SER A 160 14.45 -10.64 -4.51
N ALA A 161 14.83 -9.36 -4.39
CA ALA A 161 14.29 -8.44 -3.40
C ALA A 161 12.77 -8.28 -3.55
N LYS A 162 12.25 -8.28 -4.80
CA LYS A 162 10.82 -8.25 -5.08
C LYS A 162 10.10 -9.45 -4.47
N LYS A 163 10.61 -10.67 -4.65
CA LYS A 163 10.03 -11.89 -4.06
C LYS A 163 10.03 -11.85 -2.53
N GLU A 164 11.12 -11.37 -1.93
CA GLU A 164 11.23 -11.24 -0.47
C GLU A 164 10.19 -10.24 0.09
N VAL A 165 10.03 -9.08 -0.55
CA VAL A 165 9.02 -8.09 -0.18
C VAL A 165 7.61 -8.65 -0.37
N GLU A 166 7.32 -9.33 -1.48
CA GLU A 166 6.02 -9.97 -1.73
C GLU A 166 5.69 -11.02 -0.66
N ALA A 167 6.66 -11.84 -0.26
CA ALA A 167 6.49 -12.83 0.80
C ALA A 167 6.18 -12.19 2.16
N LEU A 168 6.83 -11.07 2.49
CA LEU A 168 6.54 -10.30 3.70
C LEU A 168 5.11 -9.75 3.68
N LEU A 169 4.66 -9.15 2.57
CA LEU A 169 3.31 -8.62 2.44
C LEU A 169 2.25 -9.72 2.55
N ALA A 170 2.48 -10.87 1.91
CA ALA A 170 1.59 -12.03 2.04
C ALA A 170 1.50 -12.51 3.50
N SER A 171 2.63 -12.53 4.23
CA SER A 171 2.63 -12.93 5.63
C SER A 171 1.90 -11.93 6.53
N PHE A 172 1.98 -10.63 6.26
CA PHE A 172 1.24 -9.61 7.01
C PHE A 172 -0.28 -9.73 6.77
N ALA A 173 -0.69 -10.01 5.53
CA ALA A 173 -2.09 -10.28 5.21
C ALA A 173 -2.61 -11.55 5.92
N ALA A 174 -1.81 -12.62 5.94
CA ALA A 174 -2.16 -13.86 6.64
C ALA A 174 -2.31 -13.69 8.17
N GLU A 175 -1.64 -12.70 8.75
CA GLU A 175 -1.80 -12.30 10.17
C GLU A 175 -3.05 -11.42 10.41
N GLY A 176 -3.86 -11.16 9.37
CA GLY A 176 -5.11 -10.38 9.48
C GLY A 176 -4.92 -8.87 9.33
N MET A 177 -3.74 -8.40 8.92
CA MET A 177 -3.52 -6.97 8.64
C MET A 177 -4.27 -6.57 7.36
N THR A 178 -4.95 -5.42 7.40
CA THR A 178 -5.58 -4.83 6.21
C THR A 178 -4.51 -4.14 5.38
N LEU A 179 -4.36 -4.51 4.10
CA LEU A 179 -3.35 -3.97 3.20
C LEU A 179 -4.01 -3.27 2.01
N VAL A 180 -3.52 -2.09 1.65
CA VAL A 180 -3.88 -1.40 0.41
C VAL A 180 -2.60 -1.07 -0.34
N MET A 181 -2.43 -1.62 -1.53
CA MET A 181 -1.21 -1.48 -2.32
C MET A 181 -1.50 -0.85 -3.68
N SER A 182 -0.80 0.23 -4.04
CA SER A 182 -0.74 0.65 -5.43
C SER A 182 0.27 -0.20 -6.19
N THR A 183 -0.06 -0.61 -7.39
CA THR A 183 0.88 -1.29 -8.29
C THR A 183 0.47 -1.14 -9.75
N HIS A 184 1.44 -1.13 -10.64
CA HIS A 184 1.24 -1.30 -12.08
C HIS A 184 1.50 -2.74 -12.53
N ASN A 185 1.94 -3.63 -11.63
CA ASN A 185 2.24 -5.03 -11.92
C ASN A 185 1.01 -5.91 -11.66
N LEU A 186 0.32 -6.26 -12.74
CA LEU A 186 -0.89 -7.10 -12.68
C LEU A 186 -0.63 -8.50 -12.14
N GLY A 187 0.52 -9.10 -12.46
CA GLY A 187 0.93 -10.39 -11.91
C GLY A 187 1.09 -10.35 -10.39
N GLN A 188 1.62 -9.27 -9.85
CA GLN A 188 1.71 -9.03 -8.41
C GLN A 188 0.32 -8.90 -7.78
N ALA A 189 -0.55 -8.07 -8.36
CA ALA A 189 -1.93 -7.92 -7.89
C ALA A 189 -2.65 -9.28 -7.87
N LYS A 190 -2.56 -10.06 -8.95
CA LYS A 190 -3.18 -11.39 -9.05
C LYS A 190 -2.71 -12.37 -7.98
N ARG A 191 -1.39 -12.36 -7.64
CA ARG A 191 -0.82 -13.31 -6.67
C ARG A 191 -1.09 -12.95 -5.22
N LEU A 192 -1.14 -11.66 -4.90
CA LEU A 192 -1.10 -11.21 -3.50
C LEU A 192 -2.44 -10.74 -2.96
N THR A 193 -3.32 -10.20 -3.81
CA THR A 193 -4.46 -9.44 -3.33
C THR A 193 -5.78 -10.21 -3.42
N THR A 194 -6.71 -9.86 -2.55
CA THR A 194 -8.06 -10.43 -2.54
C THR A 194 -9.05 -9.59 -3.31
N ARG A 195 -8.71 -8.30 -3.55
CA ARG A 195 -9.59 -7.32 -4.21
C ARG A 195 -8.78 -6.38 -5.09
N VAL A 196 -9.33 -6.05 -6.23
CA VAL A 196 -8.72 -5.14 -7.22
C VAL A 196 -9.64 -3.97 -7.48
N VAL A 197 -9.08 -2.76 -7.35
CA VAL A 197 -9.72 -1.50 -7.71
C VAL A 197 -8.94 -0.90 -8.88
N TYR A 198 -9.60 -0.81 -10.04
CA TYR A 198 -9.03 -0.20 -11.24
C TYR A 198 -9.40 1.27 -11.33
N LEU A 199 -8.37 2.13 -11.40
CA LEU A 199 -8.51 3.57 -11.56
C LEU A 199 -8.14 3.99 -12.98
N ASP A 200 -8.97 4.85 -13.55
CA ASP A 200 -8.70 5.54 -14.80
C ASP A 200 -9.13 7.00 -14.70
N GLN A 201 -8.22 7.93 -15.03
CA GLN A 201 -8.46 9.38 -15.03
C GLN A 201 -9.13 9.89 -13.73
N GLY A 202 -8.65 9.45 -12.57
CA GLY A 202 -9.14 9.86 -11.26
C GLY A 202 -10.48 9.25 -10.84
N ALA A 203 -11.05 8.33 -11.61
CA ALA A 203 -12.29 7.65 -11.29
C ALA A 203 -12.06 6.14 -11.07
N ILE A 204 -12.80 5.55 -10.13
CA ILE A 204 -12.86 4.09 -9.99
C ILE A 204 -13.76 3.56 -11.11
N ARG A 205 -13.22 2.67 -11.95
CA ARG A 205 -13.93 2.02 -13.04
C ARG A 205 -14.38 0.62 -12.69
N VAL A 206 -13.57 -0.08 -11.91
CA VAL A 206 -13.84 -1.44 -11.48
C VAL A 206 -13.42 -1.61 -10.03
N ASP A 207 -14.23 -2.32 -9.26
CA ASP A 207 -13.97 -2.72 -7.88
C ASP A 207 -14.52 -4.14 -7.70
N LEU A 208 -13.64 -5.14 -7.73
CA LEU A 208 -14.02 -6.55 -7.75
C LEU A 208 -13.05 -7.42 -6.93
N PRO A 209 -13.52 -8.59 -6.45
CA PRO A 209 -12.64 -9.66 -6.01
C PRO A 209 -11.61 -10.01 -7.09
N THR A 210 -10.37 -10.33 -6.67
CA THR A 210 -9.24 -10.56 -7.59
C THR A 210 -9.52 -11.66 -8.61
N ASP A 211 -10.11 -12.77 -8.17
CA ASP A 211 -10.50 -13.89 -9.04
C ASP A 211 -11.48 -13.45 -10.14
N ARG A 212 -12.50 -12.68 -9.76
CA ARG A 212 -13.50 -12.15 -10.71
C ARG A 212 -12.89 -11.10 -11.66
N PHE A 213 -12.00 -10.25 -11.15
CA PHE A 213 -11.33 -9.27 -11.99
C PHE A 213 -10.53 -9.97 -13.11
N PHE A 214 -9.69 -10.92 -12.77
CA PHE A 214 -8.84 -11.61 -13.75
C PHE A 214 -9.60 -12.65 -14.59
N SER A 215 -10.73 -13.19 -14.15
CA SER A 215 -11.59 -14.05 -14.97
C SER A 215 -12.38 -13.27 -16.02
N ARG A 216 -12.84 -12.06 -15.70
CA ARG A 216 -13.49 -11.16 -16.69
C ARG A 216 -12.56 -10.80 -17.84
N VAL A 217 -11.28 -10.67 -17.56
CA VAL A 217 -10.23 -10.34 -18.53
C VAL A 217 -9.99 -11.47 -19.52
N ALA A 218 -10.19 -12.73 -19.09
CA ALA A 218 -10.09 -13.89 -19.98
C ALA A 218 -11.31 -14.06 -20.90
N GLY A 219 -12.44 -13.38 -20.61
CA GLY A 219 -13.65 -13.42 -21.40
C GLY A 219 -14.27 -12.03 -21.50
N ALA A 220 -14.12 -11.35 -22.63
CA ALA A 220 -14.61 -10.01 -23.01
C ALA A 220 -15.37 -9.23 -21.92
N SER A 221 -14.76 -8.12 -21.41
CA SER A 221 -15.35 -7.30 -20.36
C SER A 221 -16.23 -6.19 -20.92
N SER A 222 -17.14 -5.68 -20.07
CA SER A 222 -17.98 -4.52 -20.39
C SER A 222 -17.21 -3.17 -20.36
N ASP A 223 -15.93 -3.16 -19.95
CA ASP A 223 -15.07 -1.96 -19.94
C ASP A 223 -13.85 -2.19 -20.86
N ALA A 224 -13.97 -1.67 -22.09
CA ALA A 224 -12.94 -1.78 -23.13
C ALA A 224 -11.56 -1.21 -22.69
N ARG A 225 -11.52 -0.22 -21.79
CA ARG A 225 -10.27 0.37 -21.30
C ARG A 225 -9.55 -0.52 -20.26
N ALA A 226 -10.31 -1.18 -19.40
CA ALA A 226 -9.75 -2.16 -18.49
C ALA A 226 -9.13 -3.32 -19.27
N ASP A 227 -9.78 -3.78 -20.34
CA ASP A 227 -9.26 -4.83 -21.22
C ASP A 227 -7.99 -4.41 -21.96
N LEU A 228 -7.93 -3.19 -22.51
CA LEU A 228 -6.74 -2.64 -23.16
C LEU A 228 -5.57 -2.49 -22.19
N PHE A 229 -5.84 -2.02 -20.94
CA PHE A 229 -4.81 -1.96 -19.90
C PHE A 229 -4.25 -3.34 -19.55
N LEU A 230 -5.11 -4.34 -19.48
CA LEU A 230 -4.74 -5.72 -19.14
C LEU A 230 -3.99 -6.44 -20.27
N LYS A 231 -4.31 -6.10 -21.53
CA LYS A 231 -3.58 -6.61 -22.70
C LYS A 231 -2.24 -5.90 -22.93
N GLY A 232 -1.92 -4.87 -22.14
CA GLY A 232 -0.74 -4.05 -22.34
C GLY A 232 -0.82 -3.15 -23.58
N GLU A 233 -2.00 -3.02 -24.15
CA GLU A 233 -2.28 -2.23 -25.37
C GLU A 233 -2.56 -0.74 -25.08
N LEU A 234 -2.78 -0.37 -23.80
CA LEU A 234 -2.72 1.03 -23.38
C LEU A 234 -1.24 1.41 -23.30
N THR A 235 -0.69 1.76 -24.46
CA THR A 235 0.61 2.41 -24.55
C THR A 235 0.59 3.72 -23.76
N TRP A 236 1.71 4.01 -23.11
CA TRP A 236 2.03 5.25 -22.44
C TRP A 236 2.03 6.39 -23.47
N THR A 237 0.91 6.99 -23.80
CA THR A 237 0.88 8.29 -24.47
C THR A 237 1.07 9.35 -23.39
N LEU A 238 2.32 9.81 -23.26
CA LEU A 238 2.62 11.14 -22.75
C LEU A 238 2.14 12.12 -23.81
N GLU A 239 1.01 12.78 -23.58
CA GLU A 239 0.68 14.10 -24.13
C GLU A 239 0.53 15.07 -22.97
#